data_e86846dd0b89d3fbb03a9237b6b5943f
#
_entry.id   e86846dd0b89d3fbb03a9237b6b5943f
#
_cell.length_a   1.000
_cell.length_b   1.000
_cell.length_c   1.000
_cell.angle_alpha   90.00
_cell.angle_beta   90.00
_cell.angle_gamma   90.00
#
_symmetry.space_group_name_H-M   'P 1'
#
loop_
_entity.id
_entity.type
_entity.pdbx_description
1 polymer ?
#
loop_
_entity_poly.entity_id
_entity_poly.type
_entity_poly.pdbx_seq_one_letter_code
_entity_poly.pdbx_strand_id
1 'polypeptide(L)'
;MAGHSKWANIKHRKERQDAKKGKIFTKWIRELTVAARQGGGDPGSNPRLRLALDKALGANMTRDTIDRAVARGAGAAEGDDVEELGYEGYGPGGVAVMVETMTDNRNRTAAAVRHAFTKCGGNLGTDGSVAYLFDRKGQISFAPGVDEDALMEAAMEADADDVVTHDDGSIDVFTSFSGFYAVRNALEAAGFKALDAEIVMLPTTSAVLDLETAEKVLKLIDMLEDLDDVQNVYSNAEIPDEVMEQLG
;
A
#
# COMPACT_ATOMS: atom_id res chain seq x y z
N MET A 1 17.39 -3.25 16.76
CA MET A 1 16.16 -2.48 16.46
C MET A 1 15.06 -3.50 16.33
N ALA A 2 14.08 -3.49 17.21
CA ALA A 2 12.95 -4.39 17.13
C ALA A 2 12.12 -4.00 15.90
N GLY A 3 12.25 -4.75 14.83
CA GLY A 3 11.42 -4.59 13.65
C GLY A 3 10.03 -5.09 13.99
N HIS A 4 9.07 -4.17 14.05
CA HIS A 4 7.68 -4.56 14.20
C HIS A 4 7.31 -5.52 13.09
N SER A 5 6.89 -6.73 13.47
CA SER A 5 6.45 -7.74 12.54
C SER A 5 5.39 -7.15 11.61
N LYS A 6 5.73 -6.95 10.36
CA LYS A 6 4.80 -6.50 9.35
C LYS A 6 3.65 -7.50 9.17
N TRP A 7 3.90 -8.76 9.49
CA TRP A 7 2.90 -9.83 9.53
C TRP A 7 1.75 -9.51 10.51
N ALA A 8 2.05 -9.09 11.73
CA ALA A 8 1.03 -8.69 12.70
C ALA A 8 0.24 -7.47 12.19
N ASN A 9 0.93 -6.47 11.62
CA ASN A 9 0.30 -5.29 11.03
C ASN A 9 -0.55 -5.65 9.80
N ILE A 10 -0.08 -6.56 8.94
CA ILE A 10 -0.84 -7.06 7.77
C ILE A 10 -2.05 -7.86 8.24
N LYS A 11 -1.91 -8.71 9.25
CA LYS A 11 -3.01 -9.51 9.79
C LYS A 11 -4.11 -8.62 10.37
N HIS A 12 -3.78 -7.66 11.21
CA HIS A 12 -4.74 -6.69 11.76
C HIS A 12 -5.38 -5.82 10.67
N ARG A 13 -4.59 -5.40 9.68
CA ARG A 13 -5.08 -4.64 8.53
C ARG A 13 -6.03 -5.49 7.68
N LYS A 14 -5.73 -6.76 7.45
CA LYS A 14 -6.55 -7.68 6.67
C LYS A 14 -7.88 -8.01 7.38
N GLU A 15 -7.87 -8.22 8.69
CA GLU A 15 -9.07 -8.44 9.49
C GLU A 15 -10.02 -7.22 9.46
N ARG A 16 -9.48 -6.00 9.53
CA ARG A 16 -10.24 -4.75 9.37
C ARG A 16 -10.76 -4.56 7.94
N GLN A 17 -10.00 -4.95 6.92
CA GLN A 17 -10.36 -4.84 5.51
C GLN A 17 -11.44 -5.85 5.12
N ASP A 18 -11.43 -7.06 5.65
CA ASP A 18 -12.48 -8.07 5.37
C ASP A 18 -13.88 -7.59 5.79
N ALA A 19 -13.97 -6.70 6.77
CA ALA A 19 -15.22 -6.05 7.15
C ALA A 19 -15.73 -5.00 6.13
N LYS A 20 -14.90 -4.59 5.15
CA LYS A 20 -15.18 -3.48 4.22
C LYS A 20 -15.11 -3.91 2.74
N LYS A 21 -15.55 -5.13 2.40
CA LYS A 21 -15.45 -5.73 1.05
C LYS A 21 -15.88 -4.82 -0.11
N GLY A 22 -16.94 -4.03 0.05
CA GLY A 22 -17.41 -3.13 -1.01
C GLY A 22 -16.41 -2.03 -1.36
N LYS A 23 -15.69 -1.48 -0.38
CA LYS A 23 -14.69 -0.43 -0.60
C LYS A 23 -13.44 -0.97 -1.28
N ILE A 24 -13.00 -2.18 -0.90
CA ILE A 24 -11.87 -2.87 -1.53
C ILE A 24 -12.13 -3.05 -3.03
N PHE A 25 -13.33 -3.46 -3.40
CA PHE A 25 -13.70 -3.63 -4.81
C PHE A 25 -13.65 -2.32 -5.59
N THR A 26 -14.13 -1.22 -5.02
CA THR A 26 -14.06 0.11 -5.65
C THR A 26 -12.61 0.53 -5.91
N LYS A 27 -11.72 0.31 -4.95
CA LYS A 27 -10.29 0.60 -5.10
C LYS A 27 -9.66 -0.22 -6.24
N TRP A 28 -9.92 -1.53 -6.28
CA TRP A 28 -9.37 -2.39 -7.33
C TRP A 28 -9.97 -2.09 -8.70
N ILE A 29 -11.25 -1.73 -8.79
CA ILE A 29 -11.86 -1.30 -10.06
C ILE A 29 -11.16 -0.06 -10.60
N ARG A 30 -10.87 0.93 -9.75
CA ARG A 30 -10.12 2.13 -10.15
C ARG A 30 -8.69 1.80 -10.58
N GLU A 31 -7.98 1.00 -9.78
CA GLU A 31 -6.62 0.58 -10.11
C GLU A 31 -6.55 -0.17 -11.45
N LEU A 32 -7.42 -1.15 -11.68
CA LEU A 32 -7.52 -1.88 -12.94
C LEU A 32 -7.80 -0.95 -14.12
N THR A 33 -8.72 0.01 -13.94
CA THR A 33 -9.08 0.98 -15.00
C THR A 33 -7.91 1.90 -15.33
N VAL A 34 -7.23 2.44 -14.31
CA VAL A 34 -6.08 3.34 -14.51
C VAL A 34 -4.88 2.58 -15.09
N ALA A 35 -4.59 1.39 -14.57
CA ALA A 35 -3.50 0.55 -15.08
C ALA A 35 -3.71 0.19 -16.57
N ALA A 36 -4.95 -0.19 -16.95
CA ALA A 36 -5.27 -0.49 -18.34
C ALA A 36 -5.21 0.74 -19.25
N ARG A 37 -5.59 1.93 -18.73
CA ARG A 37 -5.49 3.19 -19.48
C ARG A 37 -4.05 3.58 -19.77
N GLN A 38 -3.16 3.41 -18.80
CA GLN A 38 -1.77 3.82 -18.92
C GLN A 38 -0.90 2.85 -19.72
N GLY A 39 -1.12 1.55 -19.57
CA GLY A 39 -0.25 0.50 -20.11
C GLY A 39 -0.93 -0.47 -21.07
N GLY A 40 -2.21 -0.23 -21.41
CA GLY A 40 -3.00 -1.15 -22.25
C GLY A 40 -3.68 -2.28 -21.45
N GLY A 41 -4.68 -2.90 -22.07
CA GLY A 41 -5.53 -3.93 -21.45
C GLY A 41 -4.95 -5.35 -21.44
N ASP A 42 -3.72 -5.54 -21.91
CA ASP A 42 -3.05 -6.85 -21.93
C ASP A 42 -2.13 -7.01 -20.70
N PRO A 43 -2.47 -7.91 -19.74
CA PRO A 43 -1.62 -8.15 -18.57
C PRO A 43 -0.24 -8.71 -18.93
N GLY A 44 -0.08 -9.32 -20.10
CA GLY A 44 1.20 -9.86 -20.58
C GLY A 44 2.24 -8.76 -20.79
N SER A 45 1.81 -7.60 -21.28
CA SER A 45 2.63 -6.43 -21.57
C SER A 45 2.53 -5.30 -20.53
N ASN A 46 1.59 -5.42 -19.56
CA ASN A 46 1.32 -4.41 -18.54
C ASN A 46 1.53 -4.97 -17.12
N PRO A 47 2.73 -4.83 -16.53
CA PRO A 47 3.03 -5.37 -15.19
C PRO A 47 2.16 -4.78 -14.08
N ARG A 48 1.80 -3.49 -14.16
CA ARG A 48 0.88 -2.83 -13.20
C ARG A 48 -0.50 -3.48 -13.25
N LEU A 49 -1.02 -3.71 -14.45
CA LEU A 49 -2.32 -4.37 -14.64
C LEU A 49 -2.29 -5.80 -14.13
N ARG A 50 -1.20 -6.54 -14.37
CA ARG A 50 -1.04 -7.93 -13.88
C ARG A 50 -1.09 -7.96 -12.35
N LEU A 51 -0.36 -7.08 -11.67
CA LEU A 51 -0.39 -6.99 -10.21
C LEU A 51 -1.79 -6.66 -9.69
N ALA A 52 -2.46 -5.68 -10.31
CA ALA A 52 -3.83 -5.30 -9.94
C ALA A 52 -4.82 -6.45 -10.12
N LEU A 53 -4.67 -7.23 -11.21
CA LEU A 53 -5.43 -8.45 -11.49
C LEU A 53 -5.27 -9.50 -10.39
N ASP A 54 -4.01 -9.82 -10.03
CA ASP A 54 -3.70 -10.81 -9.00
C ASP A 54 -4.34 -10.41 -7.66
N LYS A 55 -4.23 -9.13 -7.28
CA LYS A 55 -4.81 -8.61 -6.05
C LYS A 55 -6.35 -8.58 -6.07
N ALA A 56 -6.95 -8.20 -7.18
CA ALA A 56 -8.42 -8.21 -7.34
C ALA A 56 -9.00 -9.63 -7.26
N LEU A 57 -8.33 -10.61 -7.89
CA LEU A 57 -8.69 -12.03 -7.78
C LEU A 57 -8.50 -12.55 -6.36
N GLY A 58 -7.40 -12.19 -5.69
CA GLY A 58 -7.15 -12.53 -4.29
C GLY A 58 -8.19 -11.96 -3.34
N ALA A 59 -8.80 -10.81 -3.68
CA ALA A 59 -9.92 -10.22 -2.96
C ALA A 59 -11.30 -10.83 -3.34
N ASN A 60 -11.32 -11.92 -4.13
CA ASN A 60 -12.52 -12.59 -4.62
C ASN A 60 -13.41 -11.73 -5.55
N MET A 61 -12.82 -10.81 -6.30
CA MET A 61 -13.53 -10.09 -7.36
C MET A 61 -13.81 -11.02 -8.54
N THR A 62 -15.02 -10.94 -9.11
CA THR A 62 -15.39 -11.78 -10.24
C THR A 62 -14.68 -11.38 -11.51
N ARG A 63 -14.35 -12.35 -12.37
CA ARG A 63 -13.71 -12.09 -13.68
C ARG A 63 -14.49 -11.09 -14.51
N ASP A 64 -15.80 -11.19 -14.57
CA ASP A 64 -16.66 -10.27 -15.30
C ASP A 64 -16.54 -8.81 -14.82
N THR A 65 -16.40 -8.58 -13.51
CA THR A 65 -16.17 -7.23 -12.95
C THR A 65 -14.78 -6.72 -13.33
N ILE A 66 -13.76 -7.57 -13.26
CA ILE A 66 -12.39 -7.26 -13.66
C ILE A 66 -12.33 -6.90 -15.15
N ASP A 67 -12.89 -7.74 -16.01
CA ASP A 67 -12.86 -7.56 -17.47
C ASP A 67 -13.56 -6.26 -17.88
N ARG A 68 -14.68 -5.91 -17.21
CA ARG A 68 -15.34 -4.62 -17.44
C ARG A 68 -14.49 -3.42 -17.01
N ALA A 69 -13.77 -3.51 -15.89
CA ALA A 69 -12.88 -2.45 -15.44
C ALA A 69 -11.69 -2.26 -16.40
N VAL A 70 -11.09 -3.36 -16.86
CA VAL A 70 -9.99 -3.34 -17.83
C VAL A 70 -10.45 -2.79 -19.18
N ALA A 71 -11.59 -3.25 -19.69
CA ALA A 71 -12.16 -2.78 -20.95
C ALA A 71 -12.47 -1.27 -20.92
N ARG A 72 -12.98 -0.77 -19.79
CA ARG A 72 -13.21 0.67 -19.57
C ARG A 72 -11.91 1.46 -19.64
N GLY A 73 -10.83 0.98 -19.03
CA GLY A 73 -9.53 1.63 -19.06
C GLY A 73 -8.86 1.58 -20.44
N ALA A 74 -8.91 0.43 -21.11
CA ALA A 74 -8.29 0.21 -22.41
C ALA A 74 -9.09 0.80 -23.59
N GLY A 75 -10.41 1.00 -23.41
CA GLY A 75 -11.28 1.60 -24.39
C GLY A 75 -11.20 3.10 -24.40
N ALA A 76 -11.32 3.73 -25.58
CA ALA A 76 -11.45 5.18 -25.73
C ALA A 76 -12.86 5.70 -25.32
N ALA A 77 -13.57 5.00 -24.46
CA ALA A 77 -14.85 5.47 -23.95
C ALA A 77 -14.63 6.72 -23.12
N GLU A 78 -15.26 7.82 -23.49
CA GLU A 78 -15.44 9.01 -22.67
C GLU A 78 -16.08 8.57 -21.35
N GLY A 79 -15.28 8.51 -20.30
CA GLY A 79 -15.75 8.12 -18.97
C GLY A 79 -14.72 8.51 -17.94
N ASP A 80 -15.19 9.15 -16.93
CA ASP A 80 -14.58 9.65 -15.71
C ASP A 80 -13.05 9.79 -15.79
N ASP A 81 -12.58 11.00 -16.00
CA ASP A 81 -11.16 11.35 -15.93
C ASP A 81 -10.66 11.18 -14.49
N VAL A 82 -10.38 9.92 -14.14
CA VAL A 82 -9.77 9.59 -12.86
C VAL A 82 -8.33 10.06 -12.87
N GLU A 83 -8.01 11.01 -12.00
CA GLU A 83 -6.67 11.53 -11.76
C GLU A 83 -6.04 10.82 -10.57
N GLU A 84 -4.73 10.54 -10.66
CA GLU A 84 -3.90 10.11 -9.54
C GLU A 84 -3.33 11.35 -8.84
N LEU A 85 -3.64 11.53 -7.56
CA LEU A 85 -3.21 12.67 -6.75
C LEU A 85 -2.62 12.19 -5.43
N GLY A 86 -1.53 12.84 -4.99
CA GLY A 86 -0.95 12.67 -3.66
C GLY A 86 -1.35 13.82 -2.74
N TYR A 87 -1.54 13.50 -1.46
CA TYR A 87 -1.71 14.50 -0.40
C TYR A 87 -0.69 14.20 0.70
N GLU A 88 -0.18 15.26 1.30
CA GLU A 88 0.88 15.21 2.31
C GLU A 88 0.47 16.01 3.53
N GLY A 89 0.75 15.49 4.72
CA GLY A 89 0.43 16.20 5.95
C GLY A 89 1.08 15.59 7.18
N TYR A 90 0.85 16.25 8.30
CA TYR A 90 1.27 15.78 9.61
C TYR A 90 0.06 15.41 10.45
N GLY A 91 0.10 14.20 11.01
CA GLY A 91 -0.85 13.72 12.00
C GLY A 91 -0.47 14.12 13.42
N PRO A 92 -1.25 13.67 14.41
CA PRO A 92 -0.92 13.84 15.83
C PRO A 92 0.50 13.35 16.14
N GLY A 93 1.19 14.02 17.06
CA GLY A 93 2.56 13.68 17.43
C GLY A 93 3.62 13.98 16.36
N GLY A 94 3.29 14.74 15.33
CA GLY A 94 4.20 15.08 14.24
C GLY A 94 4.45 13.91 13.27
N VAL A 95 3.58 12.91 13.23
CA VAL A 95 3.66 11.79 12.30
C VAL A 95 3.48 12.30 10.87
N ALA A 96 4.44 12.00 10.01
CA ALA A 96 4.32 12.28 8.58
C ALA A 96 3.35 11.28 7.93
N VAL A 97 2.41 11.79 7.13
CA VAL A 97 1.39 10.97 6.46
C VAL A 97 1.33 11.34 4.99
N MET A 98 1.44 10.32 4.12
CA MET A 98 1.21 10.42 2.69
C MET A 98 -0.06 9.67 2.32
N VAL A 99 -0.87 10.27 1.43
CA VAL A 99 -2.14 9.72 0.97
C VAL A 99 -2.14 9.69 -0.55
N GLU A 100 -2.20 8.50 -1.13
CA GLU A 100 -2.39 8.31 -2.56
C GLU A 100 -3.87 8.17 -2.88
N THR A 101 -4.34 8.91 -3.87
CA THR A 101 -5.75 8.94 -4.26
C THR A 101 -5.93 8.75 -5.76
N MET A 102 -7.08 8.20 -6.13
CA MET A 102 -7.59 8.16 -7.49
C MET A 102 -8.99 8.76 -7.47
N THR A 103 -9.18 9.89 -8.14
CA THR A 103 -10.42 10.65 -8.06
C THR A 103 -10.85 11.23 -9.40
N ASP A 104 -12.14 11.30 -9.58
CA ASP A 104 -12.83 12.06 -10.64
C ASP A 104 -13.19 13.48 -10.19
N ASN A 105 -12.96 13.81 -8.91
CA ASN A 105 -13.28 15.13 -8.34
C ASN A 105 -12.25 15.58 -7.31
N ARG A 106 -11.26 16.29 -7.79
CA ARG A 106 -10.13 16.82 -7.03
C ARG A 106 -10.55 17.65 -5.80
N ASN A 107 -11.56 18.50 -5.97
CA ASN A 107 -12.01 19.38 -4.89
C ASN A 107 -12.71 18.62 -3.75
N ARG A 108 -13.55 17.64 -4.10
CA ARG A 108 -14.19 16.75 -3.13
C ARG A 108 -13.15 15.99 -2.32
N THR A 109 -12.17 15.39 -2.98
CA THR A 109 -11.13 14.59 -2.33
C THR A 109 -10.25 15.44 -1.43
N ALA A 110 -9.79 16.61 -1.90
CA ALA A 110 -9.01 17.55 -1.09
C ALA A 110 -9.74 17.99 0.19
N ALA A 111 -11.04 18.28 0.08
CA ALA A 111 -11.86 18.66 1.22
C ALA A 111 -12.02 17.52 2.23
N ALA A 112 -12.25 16.29 1.74
CA ALA A 112 -12.41 15.10 2.57
C ALA A 112 -11.12 14.73 3.31
N VAL A 113 -9.98 14.74 2.60
CA VAL A 113 -8.66 14.49 3.19
C VAL A 113 -8.32 15.54 4.24
N ARG A 114 -8.51 16.83 3.94
CA ARG A 114 -8.29 17.92 4.90
C ARG A 114 -9.15 17.78 6.15
N HIS A 115 -10.41 17.39 5.96
CA HIS A 115 -11.31 17.14 7.09
C HIS A 115 -10.81 16.03 8.01
N ALA A 116 -10.33 14.91 7.44
CA ALA A 116 -9.78 13.80 8.21
C ALA A 116 -8.58 14.24 9.07
N PHE A 117 -7.61 14.94 8.47
CA PHE A 117 -6.46 15.48 9.20
C PHE A 117 -6.90 16.42 10.34
N THR A 118 -7.72 17.41 10.05
CA THR A 118 -8.17 18.40 11.02
C THR A 118 -8.94 17.76 12.17
N LYS A 119 -9.85 16.83 11.87
CA LYS A 119 -10.67 16.14 12.87
C LYS A 119 -9.86 15.30 13.85
N CYS A 120 -8.72 14.76 13.42
CA CYS A 120 -7.84 13.96 14.25
C CYS A 120 -6.69 14.76 14.89
N GLY A 121 -6.69 16.09 14.77
CA GLY A 121 -5.66 16.95 15.36
C GLY A 121 -4.37 17.03 14.56
N GLY A 122 -4.43 16.70 13.28
CA GLY A 122 -3.36 16.88 12.32
C GLY A 122 -3.56 18.08 11.41
N ASN A 123 -2.71 18.23 10.41
CA ASN A 123 -2.72 19.30 9.44
C ASN A 123 -2.32 18.82 8.06
N LEU A 124 -3.16 19.11 7.06
CA LEU A 124 -2.81 18.87 5.66
C LEU A 124 -1.81 19.94 5.21
N GLY A 125 -0.67 19.50 4.71
CA GLY A 125 0.40 20.35 4.18
C GLY A 125 0.25 20.62 2.68
N THR A 126 1.32 21.15 2.11
CA THR A 126 1.50 21.33 0.67
C THR A 126 2.35 20.20 0.10
N ASP A 127 2.38 20.08 -1.22
CA ASP A 127 3.24 19.13 -1.91
C ASP A 127 4.70 19.32 -1.50
N GLY A 128 5.40 18.21 -1.20
CA GLY A 128 6.78 18.20 -0.73
C GLY A 128 6.94 18.44 0.78
N SER A 129 5.87 18.59 1.55
CA SER A 129 5.96 18.82 3.00
C SER A 129 6.44 17.61 3.80
N VAL A 130 6.17 16.39 3.32
CA VAL A 130 6.60 15.14 3.97
C VAL A 130 7.21 14.12 3.01
N ALA A 131 7.08 14.28 1.68
CA ALA A 131 7.55 13.32 0.69
C ALA A 131 9.03 12.97 0.82
N TYR A 132 9.86 13.93 1.24
CA TYR A 132 11.30 13.75 1.48
C TYR A 132 11.63 12.76 2.61
N LEU A 133 10.65 12.41 3.44
CA LEU A 133 10.79 11.44 4.52
C LEU A 133 10.48 10.01 4.07
N PHE A 134 10.17 9.80 2.80
CA PHE A 134 9.77 8.51 2.26
C PHE A 134 10.55 8.18 0.99
N ASP A 135 10.94 6.92 0.88
CA ASP A 135 11.50 6.34 -0.35
C ASP A 135 10.48 5.43 -1.03
N ARG A 136 10.30 5.61 -2.34
CA ARG A 136 9.45 4.74 -3.14
C ARG A 136 10.16 3.44 -3.45
N LYS A 137 9.73 2.34 -2.85
CA LYS A 137 10.34 1.01 -2.93
C LYS A 137 9.33 -0.06 -3.32
N GLY A 138 9.82 -1.14 -3.92
CA GLY A 138 9.08 -2.39 -3.97
C GLY A 138 9.25 -3.14 -2.66
N GLN A 139 8.19 -3.77 -2.18
CA GLN A 139 8.21 -4.63 -1.01
C GLN A 139 7.49 -5.94 -1.32
N ILE A 140 8.18 -7.06 -1.06
CA ILE A 140 7.67 -8.40 -1.27
C ILE A 140 7.75 -9.12 0.07
N SER A 141 6.61 -9.48 0.63
CA SER A 141 6.49 -10.05 1.97
C SER A 141 6.24 -11.55 1.90
N PHE A 142 6.93 -12.29 2.75
CA PHE A 142 6.82 -13.73 2.89
C PHE A 142 6.36 -14.11 4.29
N ALA A 143 5.48 -15.11 4.39
CA ALA A 143 5.02 -15.64 5.66
C ALA A 143 6.15 -16.37 6.42
N PRO A 144 6.05 -16.49 7.76
CA PRO A 144 6.96 -17.32 8.53
C PRO A 144 7.06 -18.75 7.99
N GLY A 145 8.27 -19.34 8.05
CA GLY A 145 8.53 -20.71 7.62
C GLY A 145 9.09 -20.85 6.21
N VAL A 146 9.36 -19.74 5.51
CA VAL A 146 10.16 -19.74 4.28
C VAL A 146 11.63 -19.95 4.64
N ASP A 147 12.36 -20.70 3.79
CA ASP A 147 13.81 -20.89 3.94
C ASP A 147 14.52 -19.55 3.70
N GLU A 148 15.04 -18.99 4.80
CA GLU A 148 15.64 -17.65 4.81
C GLU A 148 16.90 -17.59 3.94
N ASP A 149 17.78 -18.59 4.06
CA ASP A 149 19.05 -18.62 3.32
C ASP A 149 18.80 -18.73 1.81
N ALA A 150 17.89 -19.62 1.41
CA ALA A 150 17.53 -19.81 0.01
C ALA A 150 16.80 -18.60 -0.58
N LEU A 151 15.94 -17.93 0.20
CA LEU A 151 15.26 -16.72 -0.23
C LEU A 151 16.24 -15.54 -0.37
N MET A 152 17.17 -15.41 0.57
CA MET A 152 18.22 -14.38 0.52
C MET A 152 19.11 -14.54 -0.71
N GLU A 153 19.56 -15.76 -1.00
CA GLU A 153 20.34 -16.08 -2.21
C GLU A 153 19.59 -15.70 -3.49
N ALA A 154 18.34 -16.13 -3.61
CA ALA A 154 17.49 -15.80 -4.76
C ALA A 154 17.21 -14.30 -4.91
N ALA A 155 17.02 -13.59 -3.79
CA ALA A 155 16.80 -12.14 -3.78
C ALA A 155 18.05 -11.38 -4.22
N MET A 156 19.24 -11.79 -3.77
CA MET A 156 20.51 -11.21 -4.19
C MET A 156 20.77 -11.45 -5.69
N GLU A 157 20.51 -12.66 -6.20
CA GLU A 157 20.64 -12.97 -7.64
C GLU A 157 19.68 -12.15 -8.50
N ALA A 158 18.53 -11.74 -7.94
CA ALA A 158 17.53 -10.93 -8.62
C ALA A 158 17.77 -9.41 -8.48
N ASP A 159 18.89 -8.96 -7.91
CA ASP A 159 19.19 -7.53 -7.64
C ASP A 159 18.20 -6.86 -6.68
N ALA A 160 17.77 -7.56 -5.64
CA ALA A 160 17.03 -6.92 -4.53
C ALA A 160 17.94 -5.96 -3.75
N ASP A 161 17.35 -4.87 -3.23
CA ASP A 161 18.09 -3.87 -2.46
C ASP A 161 18.41 -4.33 -1.04
N ASP A 162 17.46 -5.05 -0.40
CA ASP A 162 17.59 -5.50 0.98
C ASP A 162 16.67 -6.68 1.29
N VAL A 163 17.02 -7.46 2.30
CA VAL A 163 16.21 -8.56 2.85
C VAL A 163 16.18 -8.42 4.36
N VAL A 164 14.99 -8.29 4.93
CA VAL A 164 14.80 -8.11 6.37
C VAL A 164 14.00 -9.27 6.94
N THR A 165 14.60 -10.02 7.86
CA THR A 165 13.92 -11.05 8.63
C THR A 165 13.41 -10.47 9.95
N HIS A 166 12.14 -10.69 10.24
CA HIS A 166 11.48 -10.23 11.45
C HIS A 166 11.50 -11.28 12.55
N ASP A 167 11.28 -10.85 13.81
CA ASP A 167 11.34 -11.72 14.99
C ASP A 167 10.33 -12.89 14.96
N ASP A 168 9.22 -12.73 14.22
CA ASP A 168 8.21 -13.78 14.01
C ASP A 168 8.55 -14.74 12.85
N GLY A 169 9.71 -14.57 12.22
CA GLY A 169 10.17 -15.37 11.09
C GLY A 169 9.58 -14.98 9.74
N SER A 170 8.79 -13.91 9.67
CA SER A 170 8.39 -13.33 8.38
C SER A 170 9.57 -12.60 7.73
N ILE A 171 9.56 -12.50 6.40
CA ILE A 171 10.67 -11.90 5.64
C ILE A 171 10.12 -10.88 4.66
N ASP A 172 10.72 -9.70 4.63
CA ASP A 172 10.46 -8.67 3.63
C ASP A 172 11.67 -8.51 2.71
N VAL A 173 11.44 -8.60 1.41
CA VAL A 173 12.41 -8.28 0.37
C VAL A 173 12.09 -6.90 -0.20
N PHE A 174 13.07 -5.99 -0.15
CA PHE A 174 12.95 -4.64 -0.68
C PHE A 174 13.68 -4.51 -2.00
N THR A 175 13.10 -3.73 -2.90
CA THR A 175 13.65 -3.50 -4.24
C THR A 175 13.59 -2.02 -4.59
N SER A 176 14.36 -1.61 -5.59
CA SER A 176 14.10 -0.32 -6.23
C SER A 176 12.71 -0.32 -6.86
N PHE A 177 12.13 0.85 -7.06
CA PHE A 177 10.84 0.99 -7.75
C PHE A 177 10.87 0.36 -9.16
N SER A 178 11.95 0.60 -9.91
CA SER A 178 12.11 0.08 -11.28
C SER A 178 12.38 -1.43 -11.33
N GLY A 179 13.04 -1.99 -10.31
CA GLY A 179 13.38 -3.42 -10.23
C GLY A 179 12.26 -4.30 -9.69
N PHE A 180 11.21 -3.72 -9.11
CA PHE A 180 10.19 -4.46 -8.37
C PHE A 180 9.59 -5.66 -9.12
N TYR A 181 9.12 -5.43 -10.34
CA TYR A 181 8.49 -6.51 -11.10
C TYR A 181 9.47 -7.60 -11.52
N ALA A 182 10.72 -7.24 -11.83
CA ALA A 182 11.76 -8.21 -12.19
C ALA A 182 12.11 -9.10 -11.00
N VAL A 183 12.34 -8.51 -9.83
CA VAL A 183 12.64 -9.25 -8.59
C VAL A 183 11.46 -10.14 -8.19
N ARG A 184 10.23 -9.61 -8.18
CA ARG A 184 9.02 -10.40 -7.88
C ARG A 184 8.92 -11.63 -8.78
N ASN A 185 9.06 -11.45 -10.09
CA ASN A 185 8.96 -12.56 -11.05
C ASN A 185 10.07 -13.58 -10.88
N ALA A 186 11.30 -13.14 -10.58
CA ALA A 186 12.44 -14.03 -10.34
C ALA A 186 12.23 -14.88 -9.08
N LEU A 187 11.75 -14.29 -7.98
CA LEU A 187 11.44 -15.03 -6.75
C LEU A 187 10.30 -16.03 -6.95
N GLU A 188 9.27 -15.65 -7.69
CA GLU A 188 8.16 -16.54 -8.04
C GLU A 188 8.65 -17.72 -8.91
N ALA A 189 9.51 -17.47 -9.91
CA ALA A 189 10.11 -18.49 -10.75
C ALA A 189 11.04 -19.43 -9.96
N ALA A 190 11.69 -18.93 -8.90
CA ALA A 190 12.48 -19.73 -7.97
C ALA A 190 11.64 -20.57 -6.99
N GLY A 191 10.30 -20.46 -7.05
CA GLY A 191 9.36 -21.23 -6.24
C GLY A 191 8.94 -20.56 -4.93
N PHE A 192 9.35 -19.32 -4.67
CA PHE A 192 8.93 -18.57 -3.50
C PHE A 192 7.56 -17.95 -3.71
N LYS A 193 6.61 -18.31 -2.86
CA LYS A 193 5.25 -17.75 -2.89
C LYS A 193 5.16 -16.57 -1.95
N ALA A 194 5.10 -15.36 -2.50
CA ALA A 194 4.87 -14.16 -1.71
C ALA A 194 3.48 -14.17 -1.06
N LEU A 195 3.41 -13.69 0.17
CA LEU A 195 2.16 -13.38 0.87
C LEU A 195 1.51 -12.12 0.29
N ASP A 196 2.34 -11.11 0.05
CA ASP A 196 1.97 -9.84 -0.55
C ASP A 196 3.15 -9.24 -1.33
N ALA A 197 2.85 -8.42 -2.34
CA ALA A 197 3.83 -7.70 -3.12
C ALA A 197 3.23 -6.37 -3.58
N GLU A 198 3.90 -5.25 -3.27
CA GLU A 198 3.38 -3.92 -3.57
C GLU A 198 4.50 -2.89 -3.71
N ILE A 199 4.19 -1.78 -4.37
CA ILE A 199 5.00 -0.56 -4.32
C ILE A 199 4.56 0.23 -3.09
N VAL A 200 5.51 0.64 -2.27
CA VAL A 200 5.26 1.35 -1.00
C VAL A 200 6.07 2.63 -0.92
N MET A 201 5.61 3.57 -0.11
CA MET A 201 6.38 4.70 0.36
C MET A 201 6.98 4.33 1.72
N LEU A 202 8.25 3.93 1.72
CA LEU A 202 8.94 3.44 2.92
C LEU A 202 9.52 4.63 3.69
N PRO A 203 9.18 4.83 4.97
CA PRO A 203 9.72 5.94 5.74
C PRO A 203 11.21 5.76 6.03
N THR A 204 11.97 6.84 5.87
CA THR A 204 13.41 6.90 6.19
C THR A 204 13.67 7.23 7.66
N THR A 205 12.67 7.76 8.35
CA THR A 205 12.70 8.10 9.79
C THR A 205 11.41 7.64 10.45
N SER A 206 11.48 7.26 11.72
CA SER A 206 10.33 6.82 12.52
C SER A 206 9.92 7.88 13.54
N ALA A 207 8.62 8.02 13.75
CA ALA A 207 8.03 8.75 14.87
C ALA A 207 7.46 7.73 15.88
N VAL A 208 8.14 7.54 17.00
CA VAL A 208 7.74 6.60 18.05
C VAL A 208 6.58 7.21 18.85
N LEU A 209 5.48 6.47 18.98
CA LEU A 209 4.24 6.95 19.57
C LEU A 209 3.96 6.35 20.94
N ASP A 210 3.40 7.18 21.83
CA ASP A 210 2.72 6.71 23.04
C ASP A 210 1.28 6.24 22.71
N LEU A 211 0.61 5.64 23.70
CA LEU A 211 -0.73 5.09 23.51
C LEU A 211 -1.75 6.12 23.02
N GLU A 212 -1.81 7.29 23.67
CA GLU A 212 -2.78 8.33 23.32
C GLU A 212 -2.59 8.85 21.89
N THR A 213 -1.34 9.07 21.50
CA THR A 213 -0.98 9.54 20.16
C THR A 213 -1.22 8.45 19.13
N ALA A 214 -0.90 7.20 19.46
CA ALA A 214 -1.14 6.06 18.57
C ALA A 214 -2.63 5.87 18.26
N GLU A 215 -3.52 5.98 19.26
CA GLU A 215 -4.97 5.94 19.04
C GLU A 215 -5.46 7.02 18.07
N LYS A 216 -4.95 8.24 18.20
CA LYS A 216 -5.32 9.36 17.33
C LYS A 216 -4.79 9.17 15.91
N VAL A 217 -3.56 8.66 15.76
CA VAL A 217 -2.96 8.38 14.45
C VAL A 217 -3.68 7.23 13.75
N LEU A 218 -3.99 6.14 14.45
CA LEU A 218 -4.75 5.03 13.88
C LEU A 218 -6.14 5.48 13.43
N LYS A 219 -6.80 6.34 14.22
CA LYS A 219 -8.09 6.93 13.83
C LYS A 219 -7.98 7.80 12.58
N LEU A 220 -6.90 8.57 12.42
CA LEU A 220 -6.63 9.34 11.21
C LEU A 220 -6.47 8.42 10.00
N ILE A 221 -5.64 7.38 10.14
CA ILE A 221 -5.41 6.40 9.07
C ILE A 221 -6.74 5.72 8.68
N ASP A 222 -7.53 5.25 9.65
CA ASP A 222 -8.83 4.65 9.39
C ASP A 222 -9.78 5.61 8.66
N MET A 223 -9.83 6.88 9.07
CA MET A 223 -10.67 7.87 8.40
C MET A 223 -10.22 8.15 6.96
N LEU A 224 -8.93 8.18 6.70
CA LEU A 224 -8.38 8.36 5.35
C LEU A 224 -8.65 7.13 4.48
N GLU A 225 -8.40 5.93 5.01
CA GLU A 225 -8.66 4.67 4.29
C GLU A 225 -10.16 4.45 4.00
N ASP A 226 -11.04 5.07 4.79
CA ASP A 226 -12.50 5.04 4.61
C ASP A 226 -12.99 5.90 3.45
N LEU A 227 -12.18 6.81 2.94
CA LEU A 227 -12.53 7.62 1.77
C LEU A 227 -12.44 6.77 0.50
N ASP A 228 -13.48 6.81 -0.32
CA ASP A 228 -13.57 6.00 -1.55
C ASP A 228 -12.48 6.34 -2.58
N ASP A 229 -12.00 7.58 -2.57
CA ASP A 229 -10.96 8.07 -3.47
C ASP A 229 -9.54 7.71 -3.00
N VAL A 230 -9.35 7.30 -1.74
CA VAL A 230 -8.05 6.95 -1.17
C VAL A 230 -7.66 5.53 -1.55
N GLN A 231 -6.49 5.37 -2.16
CA GLN A 231 -5.91 4.09 -2.53
C GLN A 231 -4.99 3.56 -1.43
N ASN A 232 -4.02 4.36 -1.00
CA ASN A 232 -3.04 4.01 0.01
C ASN A 232 -2.82 5.15 0.98
N VAL A 233 -2.52 4.80 2.24
CA VAL A 233 -2.06 5.70 3.28
C VAL A 233 -0.75 5.17 3.83
N TYR A 234 0.28 6.00 3.82
CA TYR A 234 1.60 5.68 4.38
C TYR A 234 1.93 6.65 5.50
N SER A 235 2.58 6.16 6.53
CA SER A 235 3.03 6.99 7.65
C SER A 235 4.39 6.53 8.16
N ASN A 236 5.10 7.42 8.85
CA ASN A 236 6.31 7.10 9.58
C ASN A 236 6.04 6.78 11.06
N ALA A 237 4.79 6.49 11.42
CA ALA A 237 4.43 6.09 12.77
C ALA A 237 5.10 4.76 13.14
N GLU A 238 5.75 4.74 14.27
CA GLU A 238 6.27 3.53 14.91
C GLU A 238 5.54 3.33 16.23
N ILE A 239 4.73 2.28 16.30
CA ILE A 239 3.95 1.94 17.50
C ILE A 239 4.67 0.78 18.19
N PRO A 240 5.23 0.98 19.40
CA PRO A 240 5.88 -0.09 20.15
C PRO A 240 4.92 -1.26 20.44
N ASP A 241 5.44 -2.48 20.53
CA ASP A 241 4.64 -3.69 20.76
C ASP A 241 3.80 -3.59 22.03
N GLU A 242 4.38 -3.02 23.11
CA GLU A 242 3.68 -2.76 24.37
C GLU A 242 2.46 -1.85 24.21
N VAL A 243 2.54 -0.89 23.28
CA VAL A 243 1.43 0.01 22.94
C VAL A 243 0.41 -0.71 22.05
N MET A 244 0.87 -1.52 21.09
CA MET A 244 -0.02 -2.31 20.24
C MET A 244 -0.85 -3.30 21.04
N GLU A 245 -0.28 -3.96 22.05
CA GLU A 245 -1.00 -4.87 22.95
C GLU A 245 -2.12 -4.18 23.73
N GLN A 246 -1.95 -2.89 24.06
CA GLN A 246 -2.96 -2.09 24.76
C GLN A 246 -4.08 -1.58 23.83
N LEU A 247 -3.82 -1.53 22.52
CA LEU A 247 -4.77 -1.07 21.49
C LEU A 247 -5.70 -2.20 20.99
N GLY A 248 -5.31 -3.45 21.20
CA GLY A 248 -5.99 -4.67 20.71
C GLY A 248 -7.06 -5.12 21.59
#